data_50cd4983a544757cdf8f24341b97b4e3
#
_entry.id   50cd4983a544757cdf8f24341b97b4e3
#
_cell.length_a   1.000
_cell.length_b   1.000
_cell.length_c   1.000
_cell.angle_alpha   90.00
_cell.angle_beta   90.00
_cell.angle_gamma   90.00
#
_symmetry.space_group_name_H-M   'P 1'
#
loop_
_entity.id
_entity.type
_entity.pdbx_description
1 polymer ?
#
loop_
_entity_poly.entity_id
_entity_poly.type
_entity_poly.pdbx_seq_one_letter_code
_entity_poly.pdbx_strand_id
1 'polypeptide(L)'
;MKPTSTLYALLLTAAASSVVAVPAEELHHRIRVAGRAAHHATVILESGVGDTLDVWKAIQPQIASGCARTLAYNRAGYDGSDPALGPRDAATIVDELRSELKRDNLQPPYVLVGHSLGGLYMQYFARNFPGEVSGLVLIDSTHWNQGLRVDKAANTPYAGRTAVTLFMPWIMRRELVDSSTAGEQVHASPASGRIPTIVLSSTRGPAGETPPARALAARLQDEIAADFPNSRHLRIDDSGHYIQRDRPEVVVQAVRELAGCAKPK
;
A
#
# COMPACT_ATOMS: atom_id res chain seq x y z
N MET A 1 -4.20 -12.06 72.34
CA MET A 1 -4.75 -12.73 71.19
C MET A 1 -4.60 -11.80 69.97
N LYS A 2 -3.69 -12.14 69.03
CA LYS A 2 -3.50 -11.39 67.80
C LYS A 2 -4.21 -12.14 66.67
N PRO A 3 -4.94 -11.49 65.76
CA PRO A 3 -5.51 -12.17 64.62
C PRO A 3 -4.45 -12.36 63.51
N THR A 4 -4.31 -13.54 63.04
CA THR A 4 -3.51 -13.91 61.88
C THR A 4 -4.29 -13.62 60.60
N SER A 5 -3.81 -12.66 59.80
CA SER A 5 -4.36 -12.37 58.46
C SER A 5 -3.74 -13.31 57.44
N THR A 6 -4.54 -14.24 56.91
CA THR A 6 -4.16 -15.10 55.81
C THR A 6 -4.38 -14.35 54.48
N LEU A 7 -3.30 -13.97 53.83
CA LEU A 7 -3.33 -13.47 52.43
C LEU A 7 -3.55 -14.64 51.46
N TYR A 8 -4.68 -14.63 50.76
CA TYR A 8 -4.88 -15.48 49.59
C TYR A 8 -4.26 -14.77 48.37
N ALA A 9 -3.12 -15.33 47.88
CA ALA A 9 -2.54 -14.92 46.61
C ALA A 9 -3.33 -15.60 45.49
N LEU A 10 -4.09 -14.80 44.71
CA LEU A 10 -4.76 -15.26 43.51
C LEU A 10 -3.69 -15.32 42.39
N LEU A 11 -3.24 -16.51 42.06
CA LEU A 11 -2.41 -16.74 40.87
C LEU A 11 -3.30 -16.66 39.61
N LEU A 12 -3.29 -15.51 38.92
CA LEU A 12 -3.81 -15.38 37.57
C LEU A 12 -2.82 -16.02 36.61
N THR A 13 -3.05 -17.26 36.22
CA THR A 13 -2.38 -17.87 35.08
C THR A 13 -2.94 -17.26 33.80
N ALA A 14 -2.19 -16.30 33.22
CA ALA A 14 -2.46 -15.83 31.87
C ALA A 14 -2.15 -16.97 30.89
N ALA A 15 -3.19 -17.63 30.39
CA ALA A 15 -3.05 -18.53 29.24
C ALA A 15 -2.67 -17.65 28.04
N ALA A 16 -1.40 -17.70 27.66
CA ALA A 16 -0.94 -17.15 26.38
C ALA A 16 -1.54 -18.03 25.28
N SER A 17 -2.67 -17.60 24.71
CA SER A 17 -3.17 -18.16 23.47
C SER A 17 -2.16 -17.83 22.39
N SER A 18 -1.36 -18.81 22.00
CA SER A 18 -0.51 -18.72 20.80
C SER A 18 -1.44 -18.57 19.60
N VAL A 19 -1.55 -17.36 19.06
CA VAL A 19 -2.20 -17.13 17.78
C VAL A 19 -1.29 -17.78 16.74
N VAL A 20 -1.72 -18.92 16.24
CA VAL A 20 -1.05 -19.58 15.12
C VAL A 20 -1.32 -18.69 13.90
N ALA A 21 -0.27 -18.08 13.36
CA ALA A 21 -0.38 -17.34 12.11
C ALA A 21 -0.81 -18.31 11.00
N VAL A 22 -1.86 -17.96 10.26
CA VAL A 22 -2.24 -18.70 9.06
C VAL A 22 -1.13 -18.49 8.04
N PRO A 23 -0.56 -19.55 7.44
CA PRO A 23 0.42 -19.37 6.36
C PRO A 23 -0.16 -18.52 5.24
N ALA A 24 0.65 -17.64 4.64
CA ALA A 24 0.22 -16.76 3.54
C ALA A 24 -0.38 -17.54 2.36
N GLU A 25 0.04 -18.77 2.16
CA GLU A 25 -0.46 -19.68 1.12
C GLU A 25 -1.90 -20.16 1.35
N GLU A 26 -2.43 -20.06 2.57
CA GLU A 26 -3.79 -20.46 2.93
C GLU A 26 -4.77 -19.29 2.98
N LEU A 27 -4.26 -18.02 2.91
CA LEU A 27 -5.11 -16.83 2.95
C LEU A 27 -5.81 -16.61 1.61
N HIS A 28 -7.11 -16.30 1.66
CA HIS A 28 -7.90 -15.93 0.48
C HIS A 28 -8.24 -14.44 0.51
N HIS A 29 -7.99 -13.77 -0.62
CA HIS A 29 -8.30 -12.38 -0.81
C HIS A 29 -9.53 -12.21 -1.69
N ARG A 30 -10.38 -11.24 -1.39
CA ARG A 30 -11.40 -10.81 -2.34
C ARG A 30 -10.74 -10.14 -3.52
N ILE A 31 -10.87 -10.72 -4.71
CA ILE A 31 -10.22 -10.25 -5.92
C ILE A 31 -11.24 -9.83 -7.00
N ARG A 32 -10.80 -8.94 -7.88
CA ARG A 32 -11.49 -8.59 -9.12
C ARG A 32 -10.48 -8.59 -10.27
N VAL A 33 -10.61 -9.58 -11.14
CA VAL A 33 -9.81 -9.68 -12.36
C VAL A 33 -10.59 -9.10 -13.52
N ALA A 34 -9.95 -8.28 -14.35
CA ALA A 34 -10.52 -7.74 -15.58
C ALA A 34 -9.51 -7.83 -16.73
N GLY A 35 -10.01 -7.91 -17.96
CA GLY A 35 -9.18 -8.09 -19.15
C GLY A 35 -8.77 -9.53 -19.40
N ARG A 36 -8.11 -9.75 -20.52
CA ARG A 36 -7.59 -11.07 -20.93
C ARG A 36 -6.08 -11.13 -20.74
N ALA A 37 -5.55 -12.34 -20.55
CA ALA A 37 -4.13 -12.56 -20.70
C ALA A 37 -3.77 -12.27 -22.16
N ALA A 38 -3.17 -11.12 -22.40
CA ALA A 38 -2.51 -10.79 -23.64
C ALA A 38 -1.02 -11.04 -23.44
N HIS A 39 -0.20 -10.85 -24.49
CA HIS A 39 1.25 -10.94 -24.40
C HIS A 39 1.89 -9.80 -23.56
N HIS A 40 1.10 -9.15 -22.71
CA HIS A 40 1.46 -7.99 -21.90
C HIS A 40 1.44 -8.35 -20.40
N ALA A 41 2.11 -7.54 -19.60
CA ALA A 41 2.21 -7.72 -18.16
C ALA A 41 0.82 -7.70 -17.48
N THR A 42 0.69 -8.46 -16.39
CA THR A 42 -0.48 -8.33 -15.49
C THR A 42 -0.31 -7.08 -14.62
N VAL A 43 -1.33 -6.23 -14.57
CA VAL A 43 -1.37 -5.03 -13.74
C VAL A 43 -1.96 -5.37 -12.37
N ILE A 44 -1.23 -5.09 -11.31
CA ILE A 44 -1.63 -5.30 -9.92
C ILE A 44 -1.99 -3.95 -9.30
N LEU A 45 -3.21 -3.81 -8.75
CA LEU A 45 -3.74 -2.57 -8.19
C LEU A 45 -3.82 -2.68 -6.66
N GLU A 46 -2.90 -2.00 -5.97
CA GLU A 46 -2.76 -2.01 -4.51
C GLU A 46 -3.34 -0.75 -3.89
N SER A 47 -4.33 -0.91 -3.01
CA SER A 47 -5.09 0.18 -2.40
C SER A 47 -4.38 0.83 -1.20
N GLY A 48 -4.78 2.06 -0.86
CA GLY A 48 -4.35 2.75 0.35
C GLY A 48 -4.90 2.13 1.64
N VAL A 49 -4.50 2.66 2.79
CA VAL A 49 -5.07 2.26 4.08
C VAL A 49 -6.55 2.61 4.13
N GLY A 50 -7.39 1.66 4.57
CA GLY A 50 -8.83 1.83 4.67
C GLY A 50 -9.59 1.72 3.34
N ASP A 51 -8.90 1.64 2.22
CA ASP A 51 -9.53 1.44 0.92
C ASP A 51 -9.69 -0.05 0.60
N THR A 52 -10.73 -0.34 -0.19
CA THR A 52 -10.97 -1.65 -0.78
C THR A 52 -10.65 -1.62 -2.28
N LEU A 53 -10.72 -2.78 -2.93
CA LEU A 53 -10.58 -2.89 -4.39
C LEU A 53 -11.54 -1.97 -5.16
N ASP A 54 -12.57 -1.44 -4.50
CA ASP A 54 -13.55 -0.55 -5.14
C ASP A 54 -12.99 0.85 -5.43
N VAL A 55 -11.86 1.24 -4.83
CA VAL A 55 -11.17 2.49 -5.21
C VAL A 55 -10.74 2.48 -6.68
N TRP A 56 -10.56 1.30 -7.27
CA TRP A 56 -10.13 1.07 -8.65
C TRP A 56 -11.29 0.87 -9.64
N LYS A 57 -12.52 0.82 -9.13
CA LYS A 57 -13.73 0.48 -9.90
C LYS A 57 -13.89 1.30 -11.19
N ALA A 58 -13.57 2.60 -11.15
CA ALA A 58 -13.73 3.48 -12.30
C ALA A 58 -12.64 3.29 -13.37
N ILE A 59 -11.40 2.97 -12.95
CA ILE A 59 -10.25 2.94 -13.86
C ILE A 59 -9.85 1.53 -14.29
N GLN A 60 -10.12 0.51 -13.48
CA GLN A 60 -9.72 -0.87 -13.79
C GLN A 60 -10.24 -1.35 -15.15
N PRO A 61 -11.51 -1.14 -15.54
CA PRO A 61 -12.00 -1.52 -16.87
C PRO A 61 -11.30 -0.78 -18.01
N GLN A 62 -10.92 0.49 -17.79
CA GLN A 62 -10.25 1.32 -18.78
C GLN A 62 -8.79 0.85 -19.00
N ILE A 63 -8.10 0.43 -17.93
CA ILE A 63 -6.77 -0.16 -18.01
C ILE A 63 -6.83 -1.51 -18.74
N ALA A 64 -7.81 -2.33 -18.40
CA ALA A 64 -7.98 -3.67 -18.97
C ALA A 64 -8.41 -3.67 -20.44
N SER A 65 -9.03 -2.59 -20.92
CA SER A 65 -9.63 -2.52 -22.25
C SER A 65 -8.63 -2.82 -23.37
N GLY A 66 -8.76 -4.01 -23.93
CA GLY A 66 -8.05 -4.45 -25.14
C GLY A 66 -6.54 -4.70 -24.99
N CYS A 67 -5.98 -4.63 -23.76
CA CYS A 67 -4.55 -4.71 -23.60
C CYS A 67 -4.08 -5.55 -22.40
N ALA A 68 -4.34 -5.15 -21.19
CA ALA A 68 -3.75 -5.76 -20.00
C ALA A 68 -4.76 -6.61 -19.21
N ARG A 69 -4.27 -7.69 -18.59
CA ARG A 69 -5.00 -8.29 -17.46
C ARG A 69 -4.73 -7.43 -16.23
N THR A 70 -5.75 -7.17 -15.42
CA THR A 70 -5.64 -6.40 -14.19
C THR A 70 -6.19 -7.18 -13.01
N LEU A 71 -5.53 -7.11 -11.87
CA LEU A 71 -5.99 -7.59 -10.59
C LEU A 71 -6.15 -6.42 -9.64
N ALA A 72 -7.34 -6.25 -9.05
CA ALA A 72 -7.57 -5.46 -7.85
C ALA A 72 -8.00 -6.40 -6.73
N TYR A 73 -7.57 -6.16 -5.51
CA TYR A 73 -7.85 -7.05 -4.39
C TYR A 73 -8.02 -6.30 -3.07
N ASN A 74 -8.65 -6.97 -2.11
CA ASN A 74 -8.71 -6.56 -0.73
C ASN A 74 -7.65 -7.31 0.05
N ARG A 75 -6.80 -6.62 0.78
CA ARG A 75 -5.85 -7.25 1.70
C ARG A 75 -6.59 -8.05 2.78
N ALA A 76 -5.92 -9.02 3.39
CA ALA A 76 -6.44 -9.74 4.54
C ALA A 76 -6.94 -8.77 5.63
N GLY A 77 -8.10 -9.07 6.22
CA GLY A 77 -8.80 -8.22 7.18
C GLY A 77 -9.74 -7.16 6.58
N TYR A 78 -9.72 -6.97 5.26
CA TYR A 78 -10.69 -6.13 4.56
C TYR A 78 -11.87 -6.94 4.02
N ASP A 79 -12.98 -6.24 3.71
CA ASP A 79 -14.26 -6.84 3.30
C ASP A 79 -14.11 -7.95 2.23
N GLY A 80 -14.65 -9.11 2.53
CA GLY A 80 -14.66 -10.29 1.65
C GLY A 80 -13.33 -11.04 1.54
N SER A 81 -12.28 -10.62 2.29
CA SER A 81 -11.03 -11.34 2.44
C SER A 81 -10.96 -12.03 3.80
N ASP A 82 -10.11 -13.04 3.94
CA ASP A 82 -9.87 -13.72 5.20
C ASP A 82 -9.32 -12.75 6.27
N PRO A 83 -9.53 -13.05 7.57
CA PRO A 83 -9.00 -12.24 8.64
C PRO A 83 -7.46 -12.13 8.61
N ALA A 84 -6.92 -10.95 8.87
CA ALA A 84 -5.48 -10.77 9.02
C ALA A 84 -5.07 -11.21 10.43
N LEU A 85 -4.26 -12.24 10.55
CA LEU A 85 -3.81 -12.79 11.82
C LEU A 85 -2.36 -12.40 12.17
N GLY A 86 -1.61 -11.84 11.22
CA GLY A 86 -0.21 -11.46 11.36
C GLY A 86 0.04 -9.95 11.37
N PRO A 87 1.32 -9.54 11.29
CA PRO A 87 1.72 -8.16 11.05
C PRO A 87 1.13 -7.63 9.74
N ARG A 88 1.01 -6.30 9.65
CA ARG A 88 0.57 -5.62 8.41
C ARG A 88 1.71 -4.76 7.85
N ASP A 89 2.92 -5.28 7.93
CA ASP A 89 4.12 -4.69 7.35
C ASP A 89 4.29 -5.04 5.86
N ALA A 90 5.28 -4.44 5.20
CA ALA A 90 5.44 -4.58 3.75
C ALA A 90 5.79 -6.01 3.34
N ALA A 91 6.64 -6.69 4.10
CA ALA A 91 7.04 -8.06 3.80
C ALA A 91 5.84 -9.01 3.85
N THR A 92 5.07 -8.97 4.94
CA THR A 92 3.89 -9.83 5.11
C THR A 92 2.85 -9.59 4.01
N ILE A 93 2.51 -8.32 3.73
CA ILE A 93 1.49 -7.99 2.71
C ILE A 93 1.96 -8.41 1.31
N VAL A 94 3.22 -8.22 0.98
CA VAL A 94 3.75 -8.64 -0.33
C VAL A 94 3.82 -10.15 -0.46
N ASP A 95 4.17 -10.89 0.59
CA ASP A 95 4.17 -12.36 0.57
C ASP A 95 2.75 -12.92 0.43
N GLU A 96 1.76 -12.35 1.11
CA GLU A 96 0.35 -12.68 0.94
C GLU A 96 -0.10 -12.46 -0.51
N LEU A 97 0.22 -11.29 -1.09
CA LEU A 97 -0.12 -10.95 -2.48
C LEU A 97 0.54 -11.94 -3.47
N ARG A 98 1.83 -12.23 -3.30
CA ARG A 98 2.54 -13.16 -4.20
C ARG A 98 1.98 -14.58 -4.12
N SER A 99 1.53 -15.00 -2.93
CA SER A 99 0.84 -16.28 -2.74
C SER A 99 -0.50 -16.30 -3.48
N GLU A 100 -1.27 -15.20 -3.43
CA GLU A 100 -2.51 -15.05 -4.19
C GLU A 100 -2.26 -15.11 -5.71
N LEU A 101 -1.28 -14.35 -6.20
CA LEU A 101 -0.92 -14.31 -7.61
C LEU A 101 -0.55 -15.71 -8.13
N LYS A 102 0.21 -16.48 -7.34
CA LYS A 102 0.58 -17.85 -7.66
C LYS A 102 -0.62 -18.79 -7.70
N ARG A 103 -1.51 -18.68 -6.70
CA ARG A 103 -2.73 -19.50 -6.59
C ARG A 103 -3.67 -19.28 -7.77
N ASP A 104 -3.83 -18.03 -8.20
CA ASP A 104 -4.67 -17.65 -9.34
C ASP A 104 -3.97 -17.82 -10.70
N ASN A 105 -2.78 -18.42 -10.71
CA ASN A 105 -1.98 -18.62 -11.92
C ASN A 105 -1.74 -17.32 -12.70
N LEU A 106 -1.53 -16.21 -11.98
CA LEU A 106 -1.17 -14.92 -12.54
C LEU A 106 0.35 -14.81 -12.55
N GLN A 107 0.94 -15.03 -13.72
CA GLN A 107 2.39 -15.09 -13.86
C GLN A 107 3.00 -13.71 -14.09
N PRO A 108 4.25 -13.45 -13.64
CA PRO A 108 5.01 -12.26 -14.00
C PRO A 108 5.33 -12.25 -15.52
N PRO A 109 5.72 -11.08 -16.07
CA PRO A 109 6.04 -9.85 -15.36
C PRO A 109 4.80 -9.04 -14.96
N TYR A 110 4.92 -8.28 -13.86
CA TYR A 110 3.86 -7.43 -13.34
C TYR A 110 4.14 -5.94 -13.58
N VAL A 111 3.09 -5.16 -13.84
CA VAL A 111 3.09 -3.72 -13.62
C VAL A 111 2.41 -3.48 -12.28
N LEU A 112 3.17 -3.00 -11.31
CA LEU A 112 2.67 -2.71 -9.98
C LEU A 112 2.12 -1.28 -9.92
N VAL A 113 0.93 -1.11 -9.35
CA VAL A 113 0.28 0.19 -9.15
C VAL A 113 -0.10 0.31 -7.69
N GLY A 114 0.43 1.31 -6.98
CA GLY A 114 0.17 1.48 -5.56
C GLY A 114 -0.27 2.89 -5.20
N HIS A 115 -1.40 3.01 -4.48
CA HIS A 115 -1.90 4.27 -3.94
C HIS A 115 -1.54 4.42 -2.47
N SER A 116 -1.07 5.60 -2.05
CA SER A 116 -0.85 5.92 -0.64
C SER A 116 0.03 4.86 0.07
N LEU A 117 -0.45 4.25 1.16
CA LEU A 117 0.24 3.18 1.87
C LEU A 117 0.46 1.94 0.98
N GLY A 118 -0.45 1.63 0.07
CA GLY A 118 -0.27 0.58 -0.93
C GLY A 118 0.93 0.86 -1.85
N GLY A 119 1.23 2.13 -2.12
CA GLY A 119 2.44 2.51 -2.84
C GLY A 119 3.72 2.14 -2.09
N LEU A 120 3.74 2.22 -0.76
CA LEU A 120 4.88 1.77 0.05
C LEU A 120 5.09 0.26 -0.07
N TYR A 121 4.01 -0.54 -0.05
CA TYR A 121 4.09 -1.99 -0.25
C TYR A 121 4.60 -2.35 -1.65
N MET A 122 4.15 -1.62 -2.69
CA MET A 122 4.62 -1.85 -4.05
C MET A 122 6.09 -1.42 -4.27
N GLN A 123 6.59 -0.42 -3.55
CA GLN A 123 8.01 -0.11 -3.50
C GLN A 123 8.82 -1.27 -2.91
N TYR A 124 8.34 -1.89 -1.83
CA TYR A 124 8.97 -3.09 -1.26
C TYR A 124 8.99 -4.25 -2.26
N PHE A 125 7.86 -4.54 -2.91
CA PHE A 125 7.76 -5.59 -3.91
C PHE A 125 8.77 -5.37 -5.04
N ALA A 126 8.78 -4.18 -5.65
CA ALA A 126 9.66 -3.85 -6.76
C ALA A 126 11.15 -3.99 -6.42
N ARG A 127 11.54 -3.63 -5.20
CA ARG A 127 12.94 -3.70 -4.75
C ARG A 127 13.40 -5.12 -4.40
N ASN A 128 12.53 -5.93 -3.80
CA ASN A 128 12.89 -7.28 -3.33
C ASN A 128 12.68 -8.36 -4.40
N PHE A 129 11.79 -8.13 -5.37
CA PHE A 129 11.47 -9.07 -6.44
C PHE A 129 11.56 -8.41 -7.84
N PRO A 130 12.69 -7.76 -8.17
CA PRO A 130 12.81 -6.99 -9.42
C PRO A 130 12.65 -7.83 -10.69
N GLY A 131 12.95 -9.13 -10.62
CA GLY A 131 12.75 -10.05 -11.74
C GLY A 131 11.28 -10.34 -12.08
N GLU A 132 10.36 -10.00 -11.18
CA GLU A 132 8.92 -10.18 -11.38
C GLU A 132 8.24 -8.89 -11.88
N VAL A 133 8.94 -7.74 -11.92
CA VAL A 133 8.35 -6.41 -12.13
C VAL A 133 8.86 -5.77 -13.42
N SER A 134 7.94 -5.46 -14.32
CA SER A 134 8.25 -4.73 -15.58
C SER A 134 7.95 -3.23 -15.51
N GLY A 135 7.22 -2.75 -14.50
CA GLY A 135 6.91 -1.35 -14.31
C GLY A 135 6.27 -1.05 -12.95
N LEU A 136 6.40 0.19 -12.50
CA LEU A 136 5.86 0.65 -11.22
C LEU A 136 5.18 2.01 -11.37
N VAL A 137 3.91 2.12 -10.95
CA VAL A 137 3.17 3.38 -10.87
C VAL A 137 2.86 3.66 -9.41
N LEU A 138 3.36 4.77 -8.90
CA LEU A 138 3.14 5.22 -7.53
C LEU A 138 2.20 6.43 -7.54
N ILE A 139 1.07 6.32 -6.87
CA ILE A 139 0.01 7.32 -6.85
C ILE A 139 -0.05 7.94 -5.46
N ASP A 140 0.45 9.16 -5.32
CA ASP A 140 0.56 9.91 -4.05
C ASP A 140 1.04 9.02 -2.91
N SER A 141 2.09 8.25 -3.21
CA SER A 141 2.57 7.12 -2.41
C SER A 141 3.17 7.58 -1.08
N THR A 142 3.05 6.74 -0.07
CA THR A 142 3.71 6.93 1.21
C THR A 142 5.24 6.76 1.05
N HIS A 143 5.98 7.72 1.58
CA HIS A 143 7.44 7.65 1.69
C HIS A 143 7.83 6.80 2.91
N TRP A 144 8.93 6.06 2.83
CA TRP A 144 9.39 5.14 3.89
C TRP A 144 9.49 5.79 5.27
N ASN A 145 9.81 7.08 5.34
CA ASN A 145 9.96 7.84 6.60
C ASN A 145 8.90 8.94 6.77
N GLN A 146 7.73 8.80 6.13
CA GLN A 146 6.71 9.85 6.13
C GLN A 146 6.15 10.11 7.52
N GLY A 147 5.83 9.08 8.29
CA GLY A 147 5.23 9.20 9.60
C GLY A 147 6.04 10.08 10.54
N LEU A 148 7.32 9.76 10.72
CA LEU A 148 8.25 10.50 11.61
C LEU A 148 8.44 11.95 11.15
N ARG A 149 8.52 12.20 9.83
CA ARG A 149 8.80 13.54 9.28
C ARG A 149 7.58 14.44 9.36
N VAL A 150 6.38 13.89 9.10
CA VAL A 150 5.11 14.62 9.22
C VAL A 150 4.84 14.98 10.68
N ASP A 151 5.07 14.07 11.61
CA ASP A 151 4.90 14.33 13.05
C ASP A 151 5.82 15.47 13.53
N LYS A 152 7.07 15.46 13.10
CA LYS A 152 8.02 16.53 13.40
C LYS A 152 7.61 17.88 12.79
N ALA A 153 7.12 17.88 11.55
CA ALA A 153 6.71 19.10 10.86
C ALA A 153 5.38 19.69 11.38
N ALA A 154 4.45 18.83 11.77
CA ALA A 154 3.15 19.23 12.26
C ALA A 154 3.16 19.69 13.73
N ASN A 155 4.26 19.43 14.44
CA ASN A 155 4.35 19.64 15.90
C ASN A 155 3.12 19.07 16.65
N THR A 156 2.58 17.96 16.15
CA THR A 156 1.35 17.35 16.66
C THR A 156 1.75 16.34 17.73
N PRO A 157 1.25 16.49 18.98
CA PRO A 157 1.51 15.49 20.00
C PRO A 157 1.00 14.11 19.55
N TYR A 158 1.81 13.08 19.75
CA TYR A 158 1.44 11.67 19.49
C TYR A 158 0.06 11.29 20.08
N ALA A 159 -0.30 11.86 21.22
CA ALA A 159 -1.59 11.66 21.90
C ALA A 159 -2.82 12.06 21.04
N GLY A 160 -2.71 13.10 20.21
CA GLY A 160 -3.83 13.52 19.34
C GLY A 160 -4.13 12.51 18.22
N ARG A 161 -3.10 11.84 17.70
CA ARG A 161 -3.24 10.78 16.69
C ARG A 161 -3.84 9.52 17.29
N THR A 162 -3.45 9.16 18.52
CA THR A 162 -3.97 7.98 19.23
C THR A 162 -5.48 8.07 19.44
N ALA A 163 -6.01 9.26 19.77
CA ALA A 163 -7.44 9.45 19.98
C ALA A 163 -8.26 9.20 18.70
N VAL A 164 -7.77 9.65 17.53
CA VAL A 164 -8.44 9.42 16.24
C VAL A 164 -8.38 7.95 15.84
N THR A 165 -7.25 7.28 16.09
CA THR A 165 -7.07 5.87 15.71
C THR A 165 -7.93 4.91 16.54
N LEU A 166 -8.36 5.27 17.75
CA LEU A 166 -9.22 4.42 18.59
C LEU A 166 -10.58 4.09 17.95
N PHE A 167 -11.09 4.99 17.12
CA PHE A 167 -12.38 4.82 16.43
C PHE A 167 -12.25 4.19 15.03
N MET A 168 -11.03 3.92 14.57
CA MET A 168 -10.81 3.26 13.28
C MET A 168 -11.03 1.75 13.40
N PRO A 169 -11.50 1.09 12.32
CA PRO A 169 -11.47 -0.37 12.22
C PRO A 169 -10.09 -0.90 12.59
N TRP A 170 -10.05 -2.03 13.30
CA TRP A 170 -8.79 -2.53 13.86
C TRP A 170 -7.73 -2.79 12.78
N ILE A 171 -8.15 -3.23 11.58
CA ILE A 171 -7.23 -3.51 10.48
C ILE A 171 -6.52 -2.24 9.98
N MET A 172 -7.25 -1.13 9.82
CA MET A 172 -6.67 0.17 9.45
C MET A 172 -5.67 0.65 10.51
N ARG A 173 -6.06 0.54 11.78
CA ARG A 173 -5.18 0.90 12.89
C ARG A 173 -3.92 0.04 12.90
N ARG A 174 -4.05 -1.26 12.62
CA ARG A 174 -2.90 -2.16 12.56
C ARG A 174 -1.96 -1.79 11.43
N GLU A 175 -2.46 -1.52 10.23
CA GLU A 175 -1.65 -1.06 9.10
C GLU A 175 -0.93 0.27 9.40
N LEU A 176 -1.62 1.21 10.05
CA LEU A 176 -0.99 2.49 10.44
C LEU A 176 0.12 2.31 11.48
N VAL A 177 -0.07 1.41 12.44
CA VAL A 177 0.97 1.09 13.45
C VAL A 177 2.16 0.41 12.77
N ASP A 178 1.92 -0.58 11.93
CA ASP A 178 2.96 -1.36 11.27
C ASP A 178 3.61 -0.61 10.08
N SER A 179 3.05 0.56 9.69
CA SER A 179 3.59 1.36 8.56
C SER A 179 5.01 1.87 8.80
N SER A 180 5.43 2.07 10.05
CA SER A 180 6.82 2.40 10.38
C SER A 180 7.76 1.24 10.07
N THR A 181 7.39 0.01 10.48
CA THR A 181 8.13 -1.21 10.15
C THR A 181 8.18 -1.44 8.63
N ALA A 182 7.04 -1.25 7.94
CA ALA A 182 6.98 -1.31 6.48
C ALA A 182 7.94 -0.30 5.83
N GLY A 183 8.01 0.93 6.36
CA GLY A 183 8.95 1.94 5.90
C GLY A 183 10.41 1.52 6.10
N GLU A 184 10.76 1.00 7.27
CA GLU A 184 12.10 0.49 7.57
C GLU A 184 12.48 -0.67 6.63
N GLN A 185 11.56 -1.58 6.34
CA GLN A 185 11.76 -2.67 5.39
C GLN A 185 12.02 -2.15 3.97
N VAL A 186 11.29 -1.13 3.50
CA VAL A 186 11.55 -0.49 2.19
C VAL A 186 12.91 0.19 2.18
N HIS A 187 13.27 0.89 3.26
CA HIS A 187 14.57 1.56 3.37
C HIS A 187 15.75 0.58 3.37
N ALA A 188 15.58 -0.55 4.02
CA ALA A 188 16.58 -1.63 4.07
C ALA A 188 16.64 -2.48 2.79
N SER A 189 15.66 -2.35 1.90
CA SER A 189 15.59 -3.12 0.66
C SER A 189 16.72 -2.71 -0.32
N PRO A 190 17.14 -3.62 -1.22
CA PRO A 190 18.10 -3.29 -2.27
C PRO A 190 17.67 -2.09 -3.11
N ALA A 191 18.61 -1.45 -3.80
CA ALA A 191 18.28 -0.42 -4.78
C ALA A 191 17.34 -0.98 -5.85
N SER A 192 16.38 -0.17 -6.31
CA SER A 192 15.29 -0.57 -7.21
C SER A 192 15.73 -1.00 -8.64
N GLY A 193 17.02 -0.91 -8.93
CA GLY A 193 17.50 -1.20 -10.28
C GLY A 193 16.93 -0.22 -11.33
N ARG A 194 16.69 -0.74 -12.54
CA ARG A 194 16.21 0.08 -13.68
C ARG A 194 14.73 -0.14 -13.99
N ILE A 195 13.92 -0.47 -12.99
CA ILE A 195 12.48 -0.65 -13.19
C ILE A 195 11.87 0.68 -13.69
N PRO A 196 11.21 0.71 -14.87
CA PRO A 196 10.49 1.87 -15.34
C PRO A 196 9.44 2.29 -14.32
N THR A 197 9.52 3.53 -13.83
CA THR A 197 8.66 3.99 -12.73
C THR A 197 8.01 5.32 -13.10
N ILE A 198 6.73 5.46 -12.79
CA ILE A 198 5.99 6.72 -12.89
C ILE A 198 5.47 7.07 -11.50
N VAL A 199 5.90 8.22 -10.99
CA VAL A 199 5.41 8.80 -9.74
C VAL A 199 4.39 9.88 -10.06
N LEU A 200 3.17 9.73 -9.58
CA LEU A 200 2.10 10.71 -9.69
C LEU A 200 1.87 11.30 -8.31
N SER A 201 2.03 12.60 -8.15
CA SER A 201 1.80 13.28 -6.87
C SER A 201 0.74 14.37 -6.99
N SER A 202 -0.09 14.50 -5.96
CA SER A 202 -1.10 15.53 -5.87
C SER A 202 -0.50 16.90 -5.57
N THR A 203 -1.10 17.97 -6.13
CA THR A 203 -0.71 19.34 -5.79
C THR A 203 -1.62 19.97 -4.72
N ARG A 204 -2.80 19.40 -4.49
CA ARG A 204 -3.72 19.83 -3.43
C ARG A 204 -3.62 18.89 -2.21
N GLY A 205 -3.38 19.49 -1.05
CA GLY A 205 -3.45 18.79 0.22
C GLY A 205 -4.86 18.74 0.81
N PRO A 206 -5.05 18.02 1.92
CA PRO A 206 -6.31 18.01 2.64
C PRO A 206 -6.64 19.39 3.21
N ALA A 207 -7.93 19.62 3.48
CA ALA A 207 -8.39 20.86 4.10
C ALA A 207 -7.64 21.11 5.43
N GLY A 208 -7.13 22.33 5.61
CA GLY A 208 -6.35 22.69 6.80
C GLY A 208 -4.87 22.31 6.75
N GLU A 209 -4.38 21.76 5.65
CA GLU A 209 -2.95 21.52 5.48
C GLU A 209 -2.17 22.86 5.46
N THR A 210 -1.11 22.92 6.24
CA THR A 210 -0.26 24.13 6.29
C THR A 210 0.75 24.14 5.13
N PRO A 211 1.21 25.35 4.68
CA PRO A 211 2.22 25.44 3.63
C PRO A 211 3.52 24.62 3.92
N PRO A 212 4.05 24.58 5.16
CA PRO A 212 5.19 23.71 5.47
C PRO A 212 4.90 22.23 5.30
N ALA A 213 3.69 21.77 5.68
CA ALA A 213 3.28 20.36 5.51
C ALA A 213 3.15 20.01 4.02
N ARG A 214 2.54 20.91 3.21
CA ARG A 214 2.47 20.75 1.75
C ARG A 214 3.86 20.67 1.11
N ALA A 215 4.76 21.57 1.50
CA ALA A 215 6.13 21.57 1.00
C ALA A 215 6.89 20.29 1.39
N LEU A 216 6.64 19.76 2.59
CA LEU A 216 7.19 18.47 3.00
C LEU A 216 6.63 17.33 2.15
N ALA A 217 5.31 17.26 1.97
CA ALA A 217 4.68 16.24 1.14
C ALA A 217 5.25 16.23 -0.29
N ALA A 218 5.42 17.40 -0.91
CA ALA A 218 6.02 17.52 -2.23
C ALA A 218 7.46 16.98 -2.26
N ARG A 219 8.29 17.33 -1.26
CA ARG A 219 9.67 16.81 -1.16
C ARG A 219 9.73 15.30 -0.98
N LEU A 220 8.81 14.73 -0.20
CA LEU A 220 8.75 13.27 -0.02
C LEU A 220 8.47 12.55 -1.34
N GLN A 221 7.62 13.12 -2.20
CA GLN A 221 7.38 12.57 -3.54
C GLN A 221 8.60 12.71 -4.47
N ASP A 222 9.35 13.81 -4.37
CA ASP A 222 10.61 13.98 -5.10
C ASP A 222 11.66 12.94 -4.64
N GLU A 223 11.75 12.67 -3.34
CA GLU A 223 12.65 11.67 -2.77
C GLU A 223 12.25 10.25 -3.24
N ILE A 224 10.96 9.91 -3.25
CA ILE A 224 10.49 8.64 -3.82
C ILE A 224 10.91 8.51 -5.29
N ALA A 225 10.75 9.56 -6.08
CA ALA A 225 11.15 9.53 -7.49
C ALA A 225 12.67 9.35 -7.64
N ALA A 226 13.47 10.01 -6.81
CA ALA A 226 14.92 9.89 -6.82
C ALA A 226 15.42 8.48 -6.44
N ASP A 227 14.67 7.75 -5.64
CA ASP A 227 14.95 6.37 -5.24
C ASP A 227 14.81 5.35 -6.40
N PHE A 228 14.20 5.75 -7.51
CA PHE A 228 14.01 4.95 -8.71
C PHE A 228 14.72 5.61 -9.91
N PRO A 229 15.94 5.18 -10.28
CA PRO A 229 16.77 5.87 -11.28
C PRO A 229 16.14 6.00 -12.68
N ASN A 230 15.16 5.14 -13.00
CA ASN A 230 14.42 5.19 -14.27
C ASN A 230 12.99 5.70 -14.06
N SER A 231 12.83 6.73 -13.24
CA SER A 231 11.52 7.31 -12.93
C SER A 231 11.21 8.57 -13.72
N ARG A 232 9.91 8.83 -13.91
CA ARG A 232 9.34 10.13 -14.24
C ARG A 232 8.41 10.55 -13.10
N HIS A 233 8.57 11.77 -12.61
CA HIS A 233 7.68 12.35 -11.62
C HIS A 233 6.75 13.37 -12.28
N LEU A 234 5.44 13.15 -12.15
CA LEU A 234 4.39 14.03 -12.65
C LEU A 234 3.60 14.60 -11.47
N ARG A 235 3.64 15.91 -11.30
CA ARG A 235 2.79 16.61 -10.35
C ARG A 235 1.45 16.88 -11.02
N ILE A 236 0.36 16.41 -10.41
CA ILE A 236 -0.98 16.45 -10.99
C ILE A 236 -1.74 17.63 -10.41
N ASP A 237 -1.89 18.65 -11.23
CA ASP A 237 -2.64 19.82 -10.87
C ASP A 237 -4.13 19.49 -10.70
N ASP A 238 -4.79 20.24 -9.84
CA ASP A 238 -6.21 20.10 -9.53
C ASP A 238 -6.62 18.71 -8.97
N SER A 239 -5.65 17.93 -8.47
CA SER A 239 -5.91 16.67 -7.79
C SER A 239 -5.55 16.72 -6.32
N GLY A 240 -6.39 16.11 -5.49
CA GLY A 240 -6.08 15.73 -4.12
C GLY A 240 -5.42 14.35 -4.04
N HIS A 241 -5.41 13.78 -2.83
CA HIS A 241 -4.76 12.50 -2.53
C HIS A 241 -5.25 11.33 -3.40
N TYR A 242 -6.50 11.35 -3.86
CA TYR A 242 -7.10 10.31 -4.67
C TYR A 242 -7.01 10.64 -6.17
N ILE A 243 -5.79 10.70 -6.73
CA ILE A 243 -5.56 11.03 -8.15
C ILE A 243 -6.37 10.12 -9.08
N GLN A 244 -6.52 8.84 -8.73
CA GLN A 244 -7.32 7.87 -9.48
C GLN A 244 -8.82 8.17 -9.53
N ARG A 245 -9.31 9.07 -8.66
CA ARG A 245 -10.70 9.57 -8.66
C ARG A 245 -10.80 10.95 -9.32
N ASP A 246 -9.85 11.83 -9.00
CA ASP A 246 -9.87 13.22 -9.45
C ASP A 246 -9.42 13.37 -10.93
N ARG A 247 -8.41 12.59 -11.32
CA ARG A 247 -7.76 12.62 -12.64
C ARG A 247 -7.53 11.19 -13.16
N PRO A 248 -8.60 10.40 -13.32
CA PRO A 248 -8.52 8.98 -13.69
C PRO A 248 -7.75 8.74 -15.00
N GLU A 249 -7.87 9.66 -15.97
CA GLU A 249 -7.22 9.56 -17.27
C GLU A 249 -5.68 9.57 -17.18
N VAL A 250 -5.12 10.33 -16.23
CA VAL A 250 -3.66 10.37 -16.02
C VAL A 250 -3.15 9.05 -15.47
N VAL A 251 -3.88 8.46 -14.52
CA VAL A 251 -3.52 7.15 -13.95
C VAL A 251 -3.65 6.05 -15.00
N VAL A 252 -4.76 6.03 -15.75
CA VAL A 252 -4.97 5.04 -16.82
C VAL A 252 -3.85 5.13 -17.87
N GLN A 253 -3.48 6.34 -18.28
CA GLN A 253 -2.41 6.57 -19.25
C GLN A 253 -1.07 6.04 -18.73
N ALA A 254 -0.69 6.38 -17.49
CA ALA A 254 0.57 5.95 -16.89
C ALA A 254 0.67 4.42 -16.79
N VAL A 255 -0.42 3.78 -16.34
CA VAL A 255 -0.45 2.30 -16.22
C VAL A 255 -0.39 1.65 -17.58
N ARG A 256 -1.19 2.12 -18.56
CA ARG A 256 -1.20 1.55 -19.92
C ARG A 256 0.14 1.71 -20.63
N GLU A 257 0.84 2.82 -20.40
CA GLU A 257 2.18 3.05 -20.93
C GLU A 257 3.16 1.97 -20.44
N LEU A 258 3.24 1.74 -19.13
CA LEU A 258 4.15 0.74 -18.57
C LEU A 258 3.71 -0.70 -18.86
N ALA A 259 2.43 -0.93 -19.08
CA ALA A 259 1.90 -2.21 -19.52
C ALA A 259 2.17 -2.50 -21.02
N GLY A 260 2.79 -1.59 -21.76
CA GLY A 260 3.04 -1.75 -23.20
C GLY A 260 1.80 -1.61 -24.07
N CYS A 261 0.74 -0.98 -23.57
CA CYS A 261 -0.51 -0.79 -24.29
C CYS A 261 -0.40 0.38 -25.27
N ALA A 262 -0.94 0.22 -26.48
CA ALA A 262 -1.08 1.35 -27.40
C ALA A 262 -1.88 2.49 -26.76
N LYS A 263 -1.56 3.75 -27.12
CA LYS A 263 -2.38 4.90 -26.71
C LYS A 263 -3.82 4.67 -27.18
N PRO A 264 -4.83 5.00 -26.35
CA PRO A 264 -6.20 5.04 -26.86
C PRO A 264 -6.27 5.98 -28.06
N LYS A 265 -6.96 5.53 -29.10
CA LYS A 265 -7.22 6.37 -30.29
C LYS A 265 -8.18 7.48 -29.95
#